data_cdabde80c7a8b7e2180935f6e8ff6246
#
_entry.id   cdabde80c7a8b7e2180935f6e8ff6246
#
_cell.length_a   1.000
_cell.length_b   1.000
_cell.length_c   1.000
_cell.angle_alpha   90.00
_cell.angle_beta   90.00
_cell.angle_gamma   90.00
#
_symmetry.space_group_name_H-M   'P 1'
#
loop_
_entity.id
_entity.type
_entity.pdbx_description
1 polymer ?
#
loop_
_entity_poly.entity_id
_entity_poly.type
_entity_poly.pdbx_seq_one_letter_code
_entity_poly.pdbx_strand_id
1 'polypeptide(L)'
;RELDTFCEILPYNKFPKNDPSVIGVILSGSPYSVHDSEAFKVDLTEFVGKVPVLGICYGAQFISSMGGGKVEPTGTREYGRANLEVVEPNNPLLKGIEPDSQVWMSHGDTITALPDNYRVIASTGDVKFAAYTSDTQPVWGVQFHPEVYHSLQGMQLLRNFVVGICGSKQEWSAASFVESTVAELKQQLGNDRVILGLSGGVDSSVC
;
A
#
# COMPACT_ATOMS: atom_id res chain seq x y z
N ARG A 1 3.44 9.84 -4.34
CA ARG A 1 4.00 11.13 -4.82
C ARG A 1 2.91 12.11 -5.23
N GLU A 2 1.80 11.67 -5.80
CA GLU A 2 0.64 12.53 -6.13
C GLU A 2 -0.03 13.19 -4.91
N LEU A 3 0.32 12.75 -3.72
CA LEU A 3 -0.11 13.34 -2.44
C LEU A 3 0.98 14.20 -1.79
N ASP A 4 1.94 14.68 -2.56
CA ASP A 4 3.07 15.49 -2.10
C ASP A 4 3.81 14.86 -0.91
N THR A 5 3.95 13.54 -0.96
CA THR A 5 4.60 12.74 0.07
C THR A 5 5.73 11.93 -0.56
N PHE A 6 6.91 11.96 0.06
CA PHE A 6 8.00 11.08 -0.35
C PHE A 6 7.59 9.62 -0.17
N CYS A 7 7.81 8.83 -1.21
CA CYS A 7 7.52 7.40 -1.20
C CYS A 7 8.66 6.66 -1.92
N GLU A 8 9.19 5.67 -1.26
CA GLU A 8 10.18 4.76 -1.81
C GLU A 8 9.58 3.37 -2.01
N ILE A 9 9.85 2.77 -3.17
CA ILE A 9 9.45 1.39 -3.48
C ILE A 9 10.65 0.50 -3.21
N LEU A 10 10.50 -0.41 -2.27
CA LEU A 10 11.54 -1.32 -1.85
C LEU A 10 11.16 -2.77 -2.16
N PRO A 11 12.12 -3.63 -2.50
CA PRO A 11 11.91 -5.06 -2.52
C PRO A 11 11.47 -5.55 -1.14
N TYR A 12 10.61 -6.57 -1.10
CA TYR A 12 9.99 -7.11 0.12
C TYR A 12 11.00 -7.47 1.25
N ASN A 13 12.25 -7.74 0.91
CA ASN A 13 13.33 -8.13 1.84
C ASN A 13 14.33 -7.00 2.14
N LYS A 14 13.99 -5.75 1.78
CA LYS A 14 14.87 -4.57 1.93
C LYS A 14 14.25 -3.47 2.81
N PHE A 15 13.32 -3.83 3.69
CA PHE A 15 12.73 -2.85 4.60
C PHE A 15 13.82 -2.23 5.51
N PRO A 16 13.89 -0.88 5.62
CA PRO A 16 14.88 -0.20 6.45
C PRO A 16 14.52 -0.36 7.93
N LYS A 17 15.24 -1.25 8.60
CA LYS A 17 15.02 -1.52 10.04
C LYS A 17 15.34 -0.28 10.87
N ASN A 18 14.39 0.09 11.74
CA ASN A 18 14.55 1.20 12.69
C ASN A 18 14.83 2.57 12.05
N ASP A 19 14.35 2.82 10.84
CA ASP A 19 14.42 4.14 10.23
C ASP A 19 13.29 5.02 10.77
N PRO A 20 13.61 6.08 11.55
CA PRO A 20 12.61 6.95 12.15
C PRO A 20 11.90 7.85 11.12
N SER A 21 12.37 7.93 9.88
CA SER A 21 11.73 8.69 8.81
C SER A 21 10.54 7.96 8.21
N VAL A 22 10.41 6.64 8.43
CA VAL A 22 9.29 5.84 7.95
C VAL A 22 8.06 6.11 8.81
N ILE A 23 7.07 6.79 8.25
CA ILE A 23 5.82 7.14 8.93
C ILE A 23 4.66 6.19 8.61
N GLY A 24 4.82 5.28 7.66
CA GLY A 24 3.83 4.27 7.29
C GLY A 24 4.34 3.31 6.23
N VAL A 25 3.68 2.15 6.11
CA VAL A 25 4.05 1.09 5.18
C VAL A 25 2.84 0.67 4.36
N ILE A 26 3.03 0.50 3.06
CA ILE A 26 2.03 -0.09 2.17
C ILE A 26 2.61 -1.41 1.63
N LEU A 27 1.92 -2.51 1.89
CA LEU A 27 2.20 -3.80 1.27
C LEU A 27 1.37 -3.91 -0.01
N SER A 28 2.04 -3.89 -1.14
CA SER A 28 1.42 -3.88 -2.46
C SER A 28 0.85 -5.25 -2.86
N GLY A 29 0.12 -5.29 -3.97
CA GLY A 29 -0.34 -6.50 -4.61
C GLY A 29 0.81 -7.37 -5.17
N SER A 30 0.50 -8.63 -5.46
CA SER A 30 1.40 -9.61 -6.07
C SER A 30 0.58 -10.58 -6.93
N PRO A 31 1.15 -11.13 -8.01
CA PRO A 31 0.50 -12.19 -8.78
C PRO A 31 0.52 -13.56 -8.09
N TYR A 32 1.26 -13.71 -6.99
CA TYR A 32 1.35 -14.96 -6.23
C TYR A 32 0.16 -15.17 -5.29
N SER A 33 -0.13 -16.44 -4.99
CA SER A 33 -0.95 -16.82 -3.84
C SER A 33 -0.11 -16.77 -2.55
N VAL A 34 -0.74 -16.49 -1.41
CA VAL A 34 -0.07 -16.61 -0.10
C VAL A 34 0.32 -18.04 0.24
N HIS A 35 -0.24 -19.02 -0.48
CA HIS A 35 0.04 -20.45 -0.34
C HIS A 35 1.19 -20.94 -1.22
N ASP A 36 1.65 -20.13 -2.16
CA ASP A 36 2.74 -20.52 -3.05
C ASP A 36 4.05 -20.69 -2.25
N SER A 37 4.84 -21.67 -2.61
CA SER A 37 6.15 -21.91 -1.97
C SER A 37 7.12 -20.74 -2.18
N GLU A 38 6.98 -20.05 -3.30
CA GLU A 38 7.77 -18.88 -3.70
C GLU A 38 7.11 -17.54 -3.35
N ALA A 39 6.01 -17.59 -2.60
CA ALA A 39 5.31 -16.38 -2.16
C ALA A 39 6.25 -15.44 -1.37
N PHE A 40 6.11 -14.15 -1.61
CA PHE A 40 6.88 -13.14 -0.88
C PHE A 40 6.48 -13.13 0.60
N LYS A 41 7.44 -13.42 1.47
CA LYS A 41 7.26 -13.42 2.92
C LYS A 41 8.01 -12.26 3.53
N VAL A 42 7.26 -11.34 4.10
CA VAL A 42 7.79 -10.16 4.81
C VAL A 42 7.72 -10.43 6.31
N ASP A 43 8.74 -10.05 7.04
CA ASP A 43 8.68 -10.07 8.51
C ASP A 43 7.83 -8.87 8.99
N LEU A 44 6.56 -9.14 9.28
CA LEU A 44 5.62 -8.12 9.73
C LEU A 44 6.04 -7.47 11.06
N THR A 45 6.83 -8.15 11.89
CA THR A 45 7.28 -7.62 13.19
C THR A 45 8.23 -6.44 13.06
N GLU A 46 8.77 -6.22 11.88
CA GLU A 46 9.66 -5.11 11.60
C GLU A 46 8.93 -3.76 11.60
N PHE A 47 7.62 -3.73 11.30
CA PHE A 47 6.84 -2.49 11.19
C PHE A 47 5.43 -2.55 11.80
N VAL A 48 4.77 -3.70 11.88
CA VAL A 48 3.47 -3.81 12.55
C VAL A 48 3.60 -3.46 14.02
N GLY A 49 2.71 -2.59 14.50
CA GLY A 49 2.75 -2.04 15.86
C GLY A 49 3.73 -0.88 16.07
N LYS A 50 4.55 -0.54 15.06
CA LYS A 50 5.48 0.60 15.12
C LYS A 50 4.98 1.77 14.28
N VAL A 51 4.46 1.49 13.09
CA VAL A 51 3.89 2.48 12.16
C VAL A 51 2.58 1.96 11.57
N PRO A 52 1.71 2.84 11.05
CA PRO A 52 0.52 2.42 10.31
C PRO A 52 0.87 1.56 9.09
N VAL A 53 0.06 0.51 8.86
CA VAL A 53 0.25 -0.43 7.75
C VAL A 53 -1.03 -0.56 6.94
N LEU A 54 -0.92 -0.47 5.62
CA LEU A 54 -1.98 -0.76 4.67
C LEU A 54 -1.58 -1.93 3.77
N GLY A 55 -2.32 -3.02 3.79
CA GLY A 55 -2.22 -4.09 2.81
C GLY A 55 -3.16 -3.85 1.63
N ILE A 56 -2.67 -4.00 0.41
CA ILE A 56 -3.45 -3.93 -0.83
C ILE A 56 -3.43 -5.29 -1.51
N CYS A 57 -4.59 -5.86 -1.80
CA CYS A 57 -4.77 -7.14 -2.49
C CYS A 57 -3.94 -8.26 -1.84
N TYR A 58 -2.87 -8.73 -2.45
CA TYR A 58 -1.95 -9.71 -1.84
C TYR A 58 -1.43 -9.26 -0.47
N GLY A 59 -1.08 -7.98 -0.30
CA GLY A 59 -0.64 -7.44 0.99
C GLY A 59 -1.70 -7.59 2.09
N ALA A 60 -2.97 -7.40 1.76
CA ALA A 60 -4.07 -7.63 2.69
C ALA A 60 -4.25 -9.12 3.01
N GLN A 61 -4.18 -9.98 1.99
CA GLN A 61 -4.25 -11.44 2.18
C GLN A 61 -3.09 -11.94 3.04
N PHE A 62 -1.88 -11.45 2.79
CA PHE A 62 -0.69 -11.82 3.55
C PHE A 62 -0.80 -11.43 5.03
N ILE A 63 -1.21 -10.18 5.33
CA ILE A 63 -1.45 -9.72 6.71
C ILE A 63 -2.49 -10.61 7.40
N SER A 64 -3.62 -10.87 6.76
CA SER A 64 -4.68 -11.72 7.30
C SER A 64 -4.17 -13.14 7.59
N SER A 65 -3.50 -13.76 6.62
CA SER A 65 -2.95 -15.11 6.75
C SER A 65 -1.93 -15.22 7.88
N MET A 66 -1.00 -14.27 7.97
CA MET A 66 0.02 -14.25 9.04
C MET A 66 -0.57 -14.01 10.43
N GLY A 67 -1.70 -13.32 10.51
CA GLY A 67 -2.44 -13.09 11.77
C GLY A 67 -3.33 -14.27 12.20
N GLY A 68 -3.40 -15.36 11.43
CA GLY A 68 -4.24 -16.53 11.71
C GLY A 68 -5.59 -16.49 11.00
N GLY A 69 -5.85 -15.56 10.12
CA GLY A 69 -6.99 -15.55 9.22
C GLY A 69 -6.87 -16.63 8.13
N LYS A 70 -7.92 -16.77 7.33
CA LYS A 70 -7.95 -17.74 6.23
C LYS A 70 -8.05 -17.03 4.89
N VAL A 71 -7.22 -17.49 3.96
CA VAL A 71 -7.22 -17.07 2.57
C VAL A 71 -7.39 -18.34 1.73
N GLU A 72 -8.33 -18.36 0.82
CA GLU A 72 -8.67 -19.54 0.04
C GLU A 72 -8.82 -19.17 -1.44
N PRO A 73 -8.47 -20.07 -2.36
CA PRO A 73 -8.74 -19.87 -3.77
C PRO A 73 -10.25 -19.73 -4.02
N THR A 74 -10.64 -18.70 -4.75
CA THR A 74 -12.03 -18.58 -5.19
C THR A 74 -12.27 -19.52 -6.37
N GLY A 75 -13.45 -20.16 -6.42
CA GLY A 75 -13.87 -20.99 -7.56
C GLY A 75 -14.03 -20.18 -8.85
N THR A 76 -14.23 -18.90 -8.75
CA THR A 76 -14.26 -17.91 -9.85
C THR A 76 -13.31 -16.78 -9.48
N ARG A 77 -12.38 -16.48 -10.40
CA ARG A 77 -11.47 -15.34 -10.22
C ARG A 77 -12.27 -14.05 -10.28
N GLU A 78 -12.10 -13.22 -9.27
CA GLU A 78 -12.78 -11.93 -9.18
C GLU A 78 -11.95 -10.86 -9.89
N TYR A 79 -12.36 -10.54 -11.11
CA TYR A 79 -11.75 -9.49 -11.92
C TYR A 79 -12.82 -8.51 -12.40
N GLY A 80 -12.60 -7.23 -12.14
CA GLY A 80 -13.47 -6.20 -12.67
C GLY A 80 -13.98 -5.22 -11.62
N ARG A 81 -15.10 -4.60 -11.97
CA ARG A 81 -15.75 -3.58 -11.16
C ARG A 81 -16.63 -4.23 -10.10
N ALA A 82 -16.53 -3.73 -8.87
CA ALA A 82 -17.46 -4.04 -7.80
C ALA A 82 -17.86 -2.74 -7.11
N ASN A 83 -19.01 -2.74 -6.45
CA ASN A 83 -19.46 -1.59 -5.67
C ASN A 83 -19.22 -1.86 -4.19
N LEU A 84 -18.63 -0.88 -3.51
CA LEU A 84 -18.23 -0.98 -2.13
C LEU A 84 -19.40 -0.69 -1.19
N GLU A 85 -19.75 -1.64 -0.36
CA GLU A 85 -20.68 -1.46 0.75
C GLU A 85 -19.89 -1.00 1.97
N VAL A 86 -20.17 0.21 2.49
CA VAL A 86 -19.46 0.76 3.64
C VAL A 86 -20.12 0.22 4.91
N VAL A 87 -19.43 -0.65 5.61
CA VAL A 87 -19.87 -1.23 6.87
C VAL A 87 -19.57 -0.30 8.04
N GLU A 88 -18.42 0.38 8.02
CA GLU A 88 -17.97 1.27 9.09
C GLU A 88 -17.56 2.65 8.53
N PRO A 89 -18.54 3.53 8.25
CA PRO A 89 -18.29 4.80 7.55
C PRO A 89 -17.43 5.79 8.35
N ASN A 90 -17.37 5.62 9.68
CA ASN A 90 -16.55 6.46 10.56
C ASN A 90 -15.10 5.97 10.68
N ASN A 91 -14.73 4.86 10.03
CA ASN A 91 -13.36 4.40 10.01
C ASN A 91 -12.46 5.42 9.30
N PRO A 92 -11.30 5.79 9.87
CA PRO A 92 -10.43 6.81 9.29
C PRO A 92 -10.00 6.50 7.85
N LEU A 93 -9.83 5.22 7.48
CA LEU A 93 -9.50 4.83 6.11
C LEU A 93 -10.63 5.11 5.13
N LEU A 94 -11.89 4.96 5.56
CA LEU A 94 -13.08 5.11 4.70
C LEU A 94 -13.72 6.50 4.77
N LYS A 95 -13.08 7.45 5.44
CA LYS A 95 -13.63 8.80 5.58
C LYS A 95 -13.85 9.46 4.20
N GLY A 96 -15.10 9.87 3.94
CA GLY A 96 -15.49 10.52 2.68
C GLY A 96 -15.55 9.56 1.48
N ILE A 97 -15.54 8.25 1.71
CA ILE A 97 -15.86 7.25 0.70
C ILE A 97 -17.38 7.10 0.67
N GLU A 98 -17.95 7.37 -0.49
CA GLU A 98 -19.40 7.28 -0.69
C GLU A 98 -19.89 5.82 -0.74
N PRO A 99 -21.09 5.55 -0.26
CA PRO A 99 -21.75 4.27 -0.51
C PRO A 99 -21.79 3.96 -2.01
N ASP A 100 -21.75 2.70 -2.37
CA ASP A 100 -21.72 2.21 -3.75
C ASP A 100 -20.54 2.71 -4.60
N SER A 101 -19.50 3.26 -3.98
CA SER A 101 -18.27 3.65 -4.69
C SER A 101 -17.68 2.45 -5.43
N GLN A 102 -17.43 2.64 -6.74
CA GLN A 102 -16.82 1.62 -7.57
C GLN A 102 -15.36 1.38 -7.16
N VAL A 103 -15.00 0.11 -6.99
CA VAL A 103 -13.64 -0.37 -6.76
C VAL A 103 -13.26 -1.41 -7.82
N TRP A 104 -11.97 -1.64 -8.01
CA TRP A 104 -11.44 -2.62 -8.94
C TRP A 104 -10.91 -3.84 -8.21
N MET A 105 -11.51 -5.00 -8.50
CA MET A 105 -11.05 -6.31 -8.01
C MET A 105 -10.13 -6.97 -9.04
N SER A 106 -9.08 -7.62 -8.55
CA SER A 106 -8.13 -8.36 -9.40
C SER A 106 -7.40 -9.41 -8.57
N HIS A 107 -8.11 -10.47 -8.17
CA HIS A 107 -7.55 -11.52 -7.33
C HIS A 107 -8.11 -12.91 -7.63
N GLY A 108 -7.28 -13.94 -7.43
CA GLY A 108 -7.65 -15.35 -7.56
C GLY A 108 -7.92 -16.01 -6.21
N ASP A 109 -7.41 -15.43 -5.11
CA ASP A 109 -7.66 -15.88 -3.74
C ASP A 109 -8.46 -14.83 -3.01
N THR A 110 -9.28 -15.23 -2.04
CA THR A 110 -10.06 -14.32 -1.22
C THR A 110 -9.87 -14.61 0.26
N ILE A 111 -10.01 -13.59 1.10
CA ILE A 111 -10.03 -13.75 2.55
C ILE A 111 -11.39 -14.31 2.93
N THR A 112 -11.40 -15.50 3.56
CA THR A 112 -12.62 -16.19 4.02
C THR A 112 -12.84 -16.07 5.53
N ALA A 113 -11.79 -15.77 6.29
CA ALA A 113 -11.87 -15.44 7.71
C ALA A 113 -10.77 -14.44 8.09
N LEU A 114 -11.13 -13.46 8.92
CA LEU A 114 -10.17 -12.54 9.53
C LEU A 114 -9.55 -13.15 10.80
N PRO A 115 -8.36 -12.67 11.23
CA PRO A 115 -7.83 -12.97 12.56
C PRO A 115 -8.75 -12.46 13.68
N ASP A 116 -8.63 -13.03 14.89
CA ASP A 116 -9.51 -12.75 16.03
C ASP A 116 -9.63 -11.26 16.41
N ASN A 117 -8.56 -10.48 16.24
CA ASN A 117 -8.54 -9.05 16.60
C ASN A 117 -8.71 -8.13 15.38
N TYR A 118 -9.38 -8.61 14.34
CA TYR A 118 -9.66 -7.85 13.14
C TYR A 118 -11.17 -7.83 12.86
N ARG A 119 -11.64 -6.73 12.33
CA ARG A 119 -13.03 -6.59 11.91
C ARG A 119 -13.14 -6.05 10.49
N VAL A 120 -14.23 -6.40 9.86
CA VAL A 120 -14.64 -5.89 8.55
C VAL A 120 -15.01 -4.41 8.69
N ILE A 121 -14.56 -3.59 7.74
CA ILE A 121 -14.95 -2.19 7.62
C ILE A 121 -15.71 -1.90 6.34
N ALA A 122 -15.53 -2.73 5.29
CA ALA A 122 -16.33 -2.68 4.08
C ALA A 122 -16.39 -4.06 3.39
N SER A 123 -17.48 -4.28 2.63
CA SER A 123 -17.70 -5.44 1.79
C SER A 123 -18.06 -5.02 0.37
N THR A 124 -18.18 -5.99 -0.54
CA THR A 124 -18.91 -5.88 -1.80
C THR A 124 -19.95 -6.99 -1.87
N GLY A 125 -20.78 -7.02 -2.90
CA GLY A 125 -21.79 -8.08 -3.07
C GLY A 125 -21.18 -9.49 -3.04
N ASP A 126 -19.96 -9.65 -3.57
CA ASP A 126 -19.29 -10.95 -3.69
C ASP A 126 -18.16 -11.15 -2.66
N VAL A 127 -17.55 -10.06 -2.15
CA VAL A 127 -16.40 -10.12 -1.23
C VAL A 127 -16.78 -9.58 0.14
N LYS A 128 -16.97 -10.48 1.10
CA LYS A 128 -17.32 -10.14 2.48
C LYS A 128 -16.25 -9.28 3.17
N PHE A 129 -14.98 -9.57 2.93
CA PHE A 129 -13.84 -8.90 3.56
C PHE A 129 -13.11 -8.00 2.56
N ALA A 130 -13.88 -7.11 1.88
CA ALA A 130 -13.32 -6.18 0.91
C ALA A 130 -12.39 -5.14 1.56
N ALA A 131 -12.68 -4.75 2.80
CA ALA A 131 -11.75 -3.98 3.64
C ALA A 131 -11.91 -4.37 5.11
N TYR A 132 -10.80 -4.33 5.84
CA TYR A 132 -10.74 -4.67 7.26
C TYR A 132 -9.74 -3.80 8.01
N THR A 133 -9.82 -3.81 9.34
CA THR A 133 -8.86 -3.15 10.23
C THR A 133 -8.61 -4.01 11.47
N SER A 134 -7.45 -3.83 12.10
CA SER A 134 -7.16 -4.41 13.41
C SER A 134 -7.78 -3.55 14.52
N ASP A 135 -8.24 -4.20 15.58
CA ASP A 135 -8.75 -3.55 16.79
C ASP A 135 -7.63 -3.11 17.75
N THR A 136 -6.45 -3.69 17.60
CA THR A 136 -5.35 -3.53 18.57
C THR A 136 -4.13 -2.83 17.98
N GLN A 137 -4.05 -2.71 16.64
CA GLN A 137 -2.88 -2.16 15.96
C GLN A 137 -3.29 -1.27 14.78
N PRO A 138 -2.47 -0.31 14.37
CA PRO A 138 -2.76 0.56 13.24
C PRO A 138 -2.55 -0.18 11.90
N VAL A 139 -3.39 -1.18 11.64
CA VAL A 139 -3.32 -2.06 10.46
C VAL A 139 -4.65 -2.06 9.73
N TRP A 140 -4.58 -1.88 8.43
CA TRP A 140 -5.71 -1.95 7.49
C TRP A 140 -5.37 -2.87 6.33
N GLY A 141 -6.38 -3.47 5.74
CA GLY A 141 -6.26 -4.21 4.50
C GLY A 141 -7.44 -3.93 3.58
N VAL A 142 -7.15 -3.85 2.28
CA VAL A 142 -8.16 -3.76 1.23
C VAL A 142 -7.89 -4.82 0.18
N GLN A 143 -8.93 -5.56 -0.23
CA GLN A 143 -8.81 -6.62 -1.24
C GLN A 143 -8.75 -6.05 -2.66
N PHE A 144 -9.33 -4.87 -2.86
CA PHE A 144 -9.34 -4.15 -4.14
C PHE A 144 -8.09 -3.28 -4.32
N HIS A 145 -7.95 -2.72 -5.51
CA HIS A 145 -6.84 -1.87 -5.92
C HIS A 145 -7.22 -0.38 -5.90
N PRO A 146 -6.96 0.36 -4.81
CA PRO A 146 -7.28 1.79 -4.73
C PRO A 146 -6.37 2.64 -5.63
N GLU A 147 -5.21 2.12 -6.02
CA GLU A 147 -4.21 2.82 -6.82
C GLU A 147 -4.56 2.91 -8.32
N VAL A 148 -5.52 2.11 -8.79
CA VAL A 148 -5.91 2.13 -10.20
C VAL A 148 -7.07 3.09 -10.46
N TYR A 149 -7.11 3.72 -11.64
CA TYR A 149 -8.13 4.70 -12.00
C TYR A 149 -9.57 4.15 -12.03
N HIS A 150 -9.74 2.82 -12.10
CA HIS A 150 -11.05 2.18 -12.03
C HIS A 150 -11.67 2.19 -10.63
N SER A 151 -10.87 2.42 -9.59
CA SER A 151 -11.34 2.67 -8.23
C SER A 151 -11.60 4.17 -8.06
N LEU A 152 -12.86 4.59 -8.25
CA LEU A 152 -13.22 6.01 -8.42
C LEU A 152 -12.81 6.90 -7.25
N GLN A 153 -12.89 6.39 -6.02
CA GLN A 153 -12.46 7.10 -4.82
C GLN A 153 -11.16 6.52 -4.21
N GLY A 154 -10.40 5.78 -5.00
CA GLY A 154 -9.15 5.15 -4.55
C GLY A 154 -8.11 6.17 -4.07
N MET A 155 -7.99 7.31 -4.75
CA MET A 155 -7.10 8.40 -4.33
C MET A 155 -7.54 9.01 -2.99
N GLN A 156 -8.84 9.10 -2.71
CA GLN A 156 -9.35 9.56 -1.42
C GLN A 156 -8.96 8.58 -0.31
N LEU A 157 -9.08 7.27 -0.55
CA LEU A 157 -8.67 6.23 0.39
C LEU A 157 -7.16 6.30 0.68
N LEU A 158 -6.33 6.43 -0.36
CA LEU A 158 -4.88 6.58 -0.21
C LEU A 158 -4.52 7.88 0.54
N ARG A 159 -5.23 8.97 0.28
CA ARG A 159 -5.08 10.23 1.04
C ARG A 159 -5.43 10.04 2.51
N ASN A 160 -6.53 9.34 2.80
CA ASN A 160 -6.92 9.04 4.18
C ASN A 160 -5.83 8.27 4.92
N PHE A 161 -5.21 7.29 4.25
CA PHE A 161 -4.10 6.55 4.82
C PHE A 161 -2.84 7.40 4.99
N VAL A 162 -2.33 7.98 3.90
CA VAL A 162 -1.02 8.66 3.88
C VAL A 162 -1.06 9.95 4.68
N VAL A 163 -2.07 10.78 4.48
CA VAL A 163 -2.17 12.10 5.13
C VAL A 163 -2.90 11.99 6.47
N GLY A 164 -4.05 11.31 6.48
CA GLY A 164 -4.91 11.26 7.67
C GLY A 164 -4.36 10.34 8.77
N ILE A 165 -3.93 9.13 8.41
CA ILE A 165 -3.50 8.10 9.35
C ILE A 165 -2.00 8.19 9.62
N CYS A 166 -1.16 8.24 8.58
CA CYS A 166 0.29 8.33 8.75
C CYS A 166 0.78 9.74 9.10
N GLY A 167 -0.06 10.78 8.94
CA GLY A 167 0.28 12.15 9.31
C GLY A 167 1.30 12.82 8.39
N SER A 168 1.35 12.44 7.11
CA SER A 168 2.25 13.10 6.15
C SER A 168 1.98 14.60 6.05
N LYS A 169 3.04 15.38 6.09
CA LYS A 169 2.98 16.86 6.01
C LYS A 169 2.80 17.39 4.58
N GLN A 170 2.86 16.52 3.57
CA GLN A 170 2.72 16.90 2.16
C GLN A 170 3.72 17.99 1.72
N GLU A 171 4.96 17.87 2.16
CA GLU A 171 6.04 18.84 1.88
C GLU A 171 6.95 18.38 0.71
N TRP A 172 6.70 17.20 0.15
CA TRP A 172 7.50 16.70 -0.95
C TRP A 172 7.07 17.33 -2.29
N SER A 173 8.04 17.78 -3.06
CA SER A 173 7.85 18.19 -4.45
C SER A 173 8.99 17.65 -5.31
N ALA A 174 8.76 17.51 -6.63
CA ALA A 174 9.83 17.14 -7.55
C ALA A 174 11.01 18.13 -7.52
N ALA A 175 10.72 19.41 -7.35
CA ALA A 175 11.75 20.45 -7.24
C ALA A 175 12.59 20.28 -5.96
N SER A 176 11.95 20.13 -4.80
CA SER A 176 12.66 19.92 -3.54
C SER A 176 13.47 18.62 -3.54
N PHE A 177 12.97 17.57 -4.19
CA PHE A 177 13.70 16.32 -4.37
C PHE A 177 14.98 16.50 -5.22
N VAL A 178 14.89 17.23 -6.34
CA VAL A 178 16.06 17.54 -7.18
C VAL A 178 17.10 18.33 -6.38
N GLU A 179 16.68 19.37 -5.65
CA GLU A 179 17.58 20.19 -4.83
C GLU A 179 18.31 19.39 -3.76
N SER A 180 17.56 18.55 -3.00
CA SER A 180 18.17 17.71 -1.96
C SER A 180 19.11 16.66 -2.56
N THR A 181 18.71 15.98 -3.63
CA THR A 181 19.55 14.98 -4.31
C THR A 181 20.82 15.58 -4.87
N VAL A 182 20.74 16.76 -5.48
CA VAL A 182 21.92 17.49 -5.97
C VAL A 182 22.86 17.86 -4.81
N ALA A 183 22.31 18.29 -3.68
CA ALA A 183 23.11 18.62 -2.50
C ALA A 183 23.82 17.37 -1.92
N GLU A 184 23.11 16.26 -1.81
CA GLU A 184 23.66 14.97 -1.36
C GLU A 184 24.75 14.46 -2.29
N LEU A 185 24.52 14.47 -3.61
CA LEU A 185 25.52 14.07 -4.61
C LEU A 185 26.75 14.94 -4.55
N LYS A 186 26.61 16.25 -4.40
CA LYS A 186 27.75 17.17 -4.22
C LYS A 186 28.57 16.84 -2.97
N GLN A 187 27.88 16.51 -1.87
CA GLN A 187 28.58 16.12 -0.64
C GLN A 187 29.30 14.77 -0.80
N GLN A 188 28.66 13.80 -1.45
CA GLN A 188 29.21 12.47 -1.67
C GLN A 188 30.42 12.47 -2.63
N LEU A 189 30.30 13.22 -3.71
CA LEU A 189 31.34 13.30 -4.74
C LEU A 189 32.50 14.23 -4.34
N GLY A 190 32.22 15.26 -3.55
CA GLY A 190 33.26 16.23 -3.16
C GLY A 190 33.95 16.85 -4.37
N ASN A 191 35.26 16.55 -4.54
CA ASN A 191 36.06 16.99 -5.66
C ASN A 191 36.25 15.90 -6.74
N ASP A 192 35.58 14.76 -6.61
CA ASP A 192 35.69 13.68 -7.59
C ASP A 192 35.03 14.04 -8.92
N ARG A 193 35.49 13.39 -9.98
CA ARG A 193 34.94 13.53 -11.31
C ARG A 193 34.04 12.35 -11.63
N VAL A 194 32.89 12.60 -12.19
CA VAL A 194 31.95 11.59 -12.67
C VAL A 194 31.90 11.57 -14.20
N ILE A 195 31.70 10.40 -14.76
CA ILE A 195 31.48 10.21 -16.19
C ILE A 195 30.03 9.76 -16.37
N LEU A 196 29.27 10.51 -17.15
CA LEU A 196 27.91 10.17 -17.55
C LEU A 196 27.93 9.66 -19.00
N GLY A 197 27.49 8.43 -19.22
CA GLY A 197 27.22 7.89 -20.55
C GLY A 197 25.85 8.36 -21.05
N LEU A 198 25.85 9.44 -21.84
CA LEU A 198 24.58 10.01 -22.35
C LEU A 198 24.11 9.24 -23.59
N SER A 199 22.96 8.55 -23.49
CA SER A 199 22.40 7.78 -24.61
C SER A 199 21.54 8.63 -25.57
N GLY A 200 21.19 9.87 -25.20
CA GLY A 200 20.27 10.74 -25.94
C GLY A 200 18.80 10.43 -25.73
N GLY A 201 18.47 9.47 -24.89
CA GLY A 201 17.08 9.22 -24.42
C GLY A 201 16.66 10.23 -23.34
N VAL A 202 15.37 10.30 -23.06
CA VAL A 202 14.80 11.24 -22.06
C VAL A 202 15.44 11.00 -20.69
N ASP A 203 15.54 9.75 -20.25
CA ASP A 203 16.08 9.40 -18.93
C ASP A 203 17.53 9.88 -18.75
N SER A 204 18.38 9.59 -19.73
CA SER A 204 19.79 9.99 -19.69
C SER A 204 20.02 11.50 -19.89
N SER A 205 19.02 12.24 -20.36
CA SER A 205 19.11 13.69 -20.57
C SER A 205 18.61 14.49 -19.37
N VAL A 206 17.93 13.84 -18.42
CA VAL A 206 17.35 14.46 -17.22
C VAL A 206 18.17 14.14 -15.95
N CYS A 207 19.06 13.13 -16.01
CA CYS A 207 19.95 12.76 -14.90
C CYS A 207 21.04 13.81 -14.59
#